data_8a9476cd4a10707c541df60731807490
#
_entry.id   8a9476cd4a10707c541df60731807490
#
_cell.length_a   1.000
_cell.length_b   1.000
_cell.length_c   1.000
_cell.angle_alpha   90.00
_cell.angle_beta   90.00
_cell.angle_gamma   90.00
#
_symmetry.space_group_name_H-M   'P 1'
#
loop_
_entity.id
_entity.type
_entity.pdbx_description
1 polymer ?
#
loop_
_entity_poly.entity_id
_entity_poly.type
_entity_poly.pdbx_seq_one_letter_code
_entity_poly.pdbx_strand_id
1 'polypeptide(L)'
;RQMCIRDRAERERLGNSAEKIAGFFGNKNTPIVVSNACISGLCAQITAMRQLRAGKFGTVIVTGSDVQSRFIISGFQSFKALSQEACRPFDAQRKGLNLGEAAATIIFQYKTPVPDDWVLVNGAIRNDANHISGPSRTGEGSFRAIKAALGEVKPESLALVSVHGTSTAYNDEMESIALNRAGLQNVPVNSLKGYFGHTMGAAGILETILSMASVDDGTLLGTRGYSQCGVSCPLDISPEPRKTTKRAFAKLLSGFGGCNAAAIFMKGDIFNGGDE
;
A
#
# COMPACT_ATOMS: atom_id res chain seq x y z
N ARG A 1 14.89 22.04 32.20
CA ARG A 1 13.69 22.26 31.32
C ARG A 1 14.05 22.54 29.85
N GLN A 2 15.07 23.36 29.55
CA GLN A 2 15.48 23.65 28.16
C GLN A 2 16.05 22.42 27.43
N MET A 3 16.76 21.53 28.12
CA MET A 3 17.29 20.28 27.56
C MET A 3 16.18 19.32 27.13
N CYS A 4 15.07 19.22 27.90
CA CYS A 4 13.92 18.38 27.55
C CYS A 4 13.15 18.85 26.32
N ILE A 5 13.13 20.17 26.04
CA ILE A 5 12.43 20.74 24.87
C ILE A 5 13.24 20.49 23.59
N ARG A 6 14.57 20.66 23.62
CA ARG A 6 15.46 20.32 22.50
C ARG A 6 15.40 18.83 22.17
N ASP A 7 15.49 17.98 23.20
CA ASP A 7 15.43 16.52 23.04
C ASP A 7 14.07 16.05 22.44
N ARG A 8 12.96 16.70 22.83
CA ARG A 8 11.65 16.45 22.23
C ARG A 8 11.59 16.89 20.76
N ALA A 9 12.03 18.08 20.43
CA ALA A 9 12.02 18.58 19.04
C ALA A 9 12.90 17.75 18.10
N GLU A 10 14.00 17.21 18.61
CA GLU A 10 14.85 16.30 17.84
C GLU A 10 14.19 14.93 17.63
N ARG A 11 13.48 14.39 18.64
CA ARG A 11 12.76 13.13 18.53
C ARG A 11 11.58 13.15 17.54
N GLU A 12 11.02 14.31 17.29
CA GLU A 12 9.91 14.49 16.36
C GLU A 12 10.36 14.51 14.87
N ARG A 13 11.65 14.61 14.60
CA ARG A 13 12.17 14.59 13.23
C ARG A 13 12.18 13.16 12.69
N LEU A 14 11.55 12.93 11.54
CA LEU A 14 11.53 11.63 10.86
C LEU A 14 12.95 11.09 10.59
N GLY A 15 13.92 11.97 10.31
CA GLY A 15 15.32 11.63 10.12
C GLY A 15 15.93 10.88 11.31
N ASN A 16 15.62 11.30 12.54
CA ASN A 16 16.16 10.66 13.75
C ASN A 16 15.67 9.20 13.92
N SER A 17 14.44 8.93 13.55
CA SER A 17 13.91 7.56 13.54
C SER A 17 14.62 6.72 12.48
N ALA A 18 14.84 7.28 11.30
CA ALA A 18 15.54 6.61 10.21
C ALA A 18 17.02 6.31 10.59
N GLU A 19 17.73 7.24 11.24
CA GLU A 19 19.09 7.04 11.73
C GLU A 19 19.18 5.93 12.77
N LYS A 20 18.22 5.85 13.71
CA LYS A 20 18.15 4.78 14.70
C LYS A 20 17.93 3.41 14.04
N ILE A 21 17.04 3.34 13.04
CA ILE A 21 16.80 2.11 12.29
C ILE A 21 18.05 1.72 11.49
N ALA A 22 18.70 2.67 10.82
CA ALA A 22 19.96 2.41 10.12
C ALA A 22 21.04 1.90 11.06
N GLY A 23 21.18 2.49 12.25
CA GLY A 23 22.10 2.06 13.30
C GLY A 23 21.81 0.64 13.80
N PHE A 24 20.54 0.27 13.96
CA PHE A 24 20.14 -1.10 14.35
C PHE A 24 20.61 -2.14 13.33
N PHE A 25 20.54 -1.83 12.04
CA PHE A 25 21.05 -2.71 10.98
C PHE A 25 22.55 -2.56 10.71
N GLY A 26 23.28 -1.74 11.49
CA GLY A 26 24.70 -1.47 11.27
C GLY A 26 24.98 -0.74 9.94
N ASN A 27 23.97 -0.10 9.35
CA ASN A 27 24.11 0.59 8.07
C ASN A 27 24.73 1.98 8.27
N LYS A 28 25.85 2.23 7.58
CA LYS A 28 26.60 3.50 7.65
C LYS A 28 26.17 4.54 6.61
N ASN A 29 25.30 4.15 5.67
CA ASN A 29 24.78 5.08 4.68
C ASN A 29 23.74 6.01 5.31
N THR A 30 23.65 7.24 4.82
CA THR A 30 22.59 8.16 5.21
C THR A 30 21.24 7.59 4.77
N PRO A 31 20.27 7.39 5.69
CA PRO A 31 18.98 6.84 5.35
C PRO A 31 18.16 7.81 4.49
N ILE A 32 17.38 7.27 3.57
CA ILE A 32 16.43 8.02 2.76
C ILE A 32 15.07 7.96 3.45
N VAL A 33 14.55 9.13 3.85
CA VAL A 33 13.21 9.24 4.45
C VAL A 33 12.19 9.51 3.36
N VAL A 34 11.18 8.65 3.27
CA VAL A 34 10.05 8.81 2.35
C VAL A 34 8.79 9.09 3.16
N SER A 35 8.24 10.30 3.02
CA SER A 35 7.02 10.73 3.69
C SER A 35 6.02 11.25 2.66
N ASN A 36 4.97 10.49 2.39
CA ASN A 36 3.91 10.84 1.45
C ASN A 36 2.57 10.27 1.94
N ALA A 37 2.13 10.77 3.09
CA ALA A 37 0.91 10.33 3.76
C ALA A 37 0.81 8.78 3.82
N CYS A 38 -0.38 8.22 3.60
CA CYS A 38 -0.65 6.79 3.73
C CYS A 38 0.08 5.93 2.69
N ILE A 39 0.54 6.50 1.58
CA ILE A 39 1.27 5.76 0.54
C ILE A 39 2.77 5.65 0.79
N SER A 40 3.29 6.22 1.89
CA SER A 40 4.73 6.32 2.19
C SER A 40 5.45 4.98 2.06
N GLY A 41 4.93 3.91 2.65
CA GLY A 41 5.57 2.59 2.61
C GLY A 41 5.64 1.98 1.21
N LEU A 42 4.65 2.22 0.34
CA LEU A 42 4.70 1.79 -1.05
C LEU A 42 5.63 2.68 -1.88
N CYS A 43 5.63 3.99 -1.62
CA CYS A 43 6.59 4.93 -2.22
C CYS A 43 8.04 4.56 -1.87
N ALA A 44 8.30 4.14 -0.63
CA ALA A 44 9.62 3.70 -0.20
C ALA A 44 10.09 2.45 -0.98
N GLN A 45 9.21 1.47 -1.19
CA GLN A 45 9.49 0.28 -2.02
C GLN A 45 9.79 0.66 -3.48
N ILE A 46 8.97 1.54 -4.09
CA ILE A 46 9.20 2.05 -5.45
C ILE A 46 10.52 2.82 -5.53
N THR A 47 10.85 3.59 -4.50
CA THR A 47 12.13 4.31 -4.42
C THR A 47 13.30 3.32 -4.33
N ALA A 48 13.19 2.28 -3.51
CA ALA A 48 14.19 1.21 -3.40
C ALA A 48 14.45 0.54 -4.76
N MET A 49 13.39 0.15 -5.48
CA MET A 49 13.49 -0.41 -6.83
C MET A 49 14.26 0.53 -7.77
N ARG A 50 13.96 1.82 -7.77
CA ARG A 50 14.63 2.82 -8.62
C ARG A 50 16.10 2.99 -8.27
N GLN A 51 16.46 3.00 -6.98
CA GLN A 51 17.84 3.10 -6.52
C GLN A 51 18.67 1.86 -6.90
N LEU A 52 18.07 0.67 -6.76
CA LEU A 52 18.68 -0.60 -7.16
C LEU A 52 18.88 -0.66 -8.67
N ARG A 53 17.86 -0.33 -9.47
CA ARG A 53 17.99 -0.28 -10.95
C ARG A 53 19.01 0.75 -11.45
N ALA A 54 19.17 1.84 -10.71
CA ALA A 54 20.19 2.85 -11.01
C ALA A 54 21.60 2.44 -10.57
N GLY A 55 21.78 1.23 -10.01
CA GLY A 55 23.07 0.72 -9.57
C GLY A 55 23.67 1.43 -8.36
N LYS A 56 22.85 2.24 -7.63
CA LYS A 56 23.35 2.99 -6.46
C LYS A 56 23.56 2.12 -5.23
N PHE A 57 22.82 1.03 -5.11
CA PHE A 57 22.90 0.07 -4.03
C PHE A 57 22.70 -1.35 -4.57
N GLY A 58 23.34 -2.35 -3.95
CA GLY A 58 23.07 -3.77 -4.24
C GLY A 58 21.93 -4.33 -3.41
N THR A 59 21.73 -3.76 -2.21
CA THR A 59 20.67 -4.16 -1.27
C THR A 59 20.07 -2.90 -0.63
N VAL A 60 18.76 -2.87 -0.47
CA VAL A 60 18.02 -1.78 0.20
C VAL A 60 17.06 -2.38 1.21
N ILE A 61 17.15 -1.92 2.47
CA ILE A 61 16.21 -2.25 3.54
C ILE A 61 15.13 -1.16 3.57
N VAL A 62 13.88 -1.54 3.42
CA VAL A 62 12.72 -0.63 3.49
C VAL A 62 11.94 -0.93 4.77
N THR A 63 11.87 0.04 5.66
CA THR A 63 11.14 -0.08 6.92
C THR A 63 10.09 1.02 7.03
N GLY A 64 8.91 0.67 7.48
CA GLY A 64 7.84 1.61 7.83
C GLY A 64 7.28 1.27 9.21
N SER A 65 7.07 2.29 10.02
CA SER A 65 6.51 2.14 11.37
C SER A 65 5.63 3.34 11.68
N ASP A 66 4.44 3.06 12.16
CA ASP A 66 3.52 4.07 12.66
C ASP A 66 2.84 3.61 13.94
N VAL A 67 2.78 4.51 14.92
CA VAL A 67 2.02 4.38 16.16
C VAL A 67 0.99 5.48 16.27
N GLN A 68 -0.11 5.18 16.94
CA GLN A 68 -1.17 6.17 17.15
C GLN A 68 -0.70 7.25 18.14
N SER A 69 -1.03 8.47 17.82
CA SER A 69 -0.82 9.63 18.70
C SER A 69 -2.09 10.47 18.77
N ARG A 70 -2.19 11.30 19.79
CA ARG A 70 -3.31 12.25 19.89
C ARG A 70 -3.40 13.16 18.68
N PHE A 71 -2.26 13.56 18.12
CA PHE A 71 -2.19 14.39 16.91
C PHE A 71 -2.81 13.66 15.70
N ILE A 72 -2.42 12.41 15.45
CA ILE A 72 -2.94 11.59 14.36
C ILE A 72 -4.44 11.35 14.53
N ILE A 73 -4.86 10.91 15.72
CA ILE A 73 -6.28 10.64 16.02
C ILE A 73 -7.12 11.91 15.80
N SER A 74 -6.71 13.05 16.35
CA SER A 74 -7.42 14.33 16.19
C SER A 74 -7.47 14.78 14.73
N GLY A 75 -6.38 14.57 13.96
CA GLY A 75 -6.35 14.87 12.55
C GLY A 75 -7.38 14.06 11.76
N PHE A 76 -7.42 12.76 11.94
CA PHE A 76 -8.41 11.90 11.27
C PHE A 76 -9.85 12.18 11.74
N GLN A 77 -10.04 12.53 13.00
CA GLN A 77 -11.36 12.99 13.52
C GLN A 77 -11.83 14.27 12.85
N SER A 78 -10.92 15.25 12.65
CA SER A 78 -11.25 16.52 12.00
C SER A 78 -11.71 16.34 10.56
N PHE A 79 -11.19 15.33 9.86
CA PHE A 79 -11.62 14.93 8.52
C PHE A 79 -12.85 14.02 8.52
N LYS A 80 -13.43 13.71 9.69
CA LYS A 80 -14.57 12.77 9.83
C LYS A 80 -14.33 11.42 9.16
N ALA A 81 -13.08 10.96 9.17
CA ALA A 81 -12.68 9.71 8.53
C ALA A 81 -12.78 8.50 9.45
N LEU A 82 -12.81 8.71 10.79
CA LEU A 82 -12.88 7.63 11.77
C LEU A 82 -14.30 7.14 12.00
N SER A 83 -14.42 5.83 12.24
CA SER A 83 -15.63 5.16 12.69
C SER A 83 -15.42 4.49 14.04
N GLN A 84 -16.48 4.44 14.87
CA GLN A 84 -16.53 3.62 16.07
C GLN A 84 -16.86 2.15 15.75
N GLU A 85 -17.45 1.90 14.58
CA GLU A 85 -17.73 0.56 14.09
C GLU A 85 -16.52 -0.02 13.37
N ALA A 86 -16.46 -1.34 13.28
CA ALA A 86 -15.39 -2.02 12.56
C ALA A 86 -15.33 -1.60 11.08
N CYS A 87 -14.13 -1.45 10.56
CA CYS A 87 -13.85 -1.11 9.19
C CYS A 87 -14.46 -2.15 8.22
N ARG A 88 -15.24 -1.68 7.23
CA ARG A 88 -15.95 -2.48 6.22
C ARG A 88 -15.64 -1.97 4.83
N PRO A 89 -14.46 -2.26 4.27
CA PRO A 89 -14.08 -1.73 2.98
C PRO A 89 -15.07 -2.13 1.88
N PHE A 90 -15.49 -1.16 1.06
CA PHE A 90 -16.43 -1.28 -0.07
C PHE A 90 -17.86 -1.70 0.28
N ASP A 91 -18.16 -1.94 1.56
CA ASP A 91 -19.49 -2.36 2.01
C ASP A 91 -20.50 -1.21 1.97
N ALA A 92 -21.77 -1.54 1.72
CA ALA A 92 -22.86 -0.57 1.69
C ALA A 92 -23.08 0.14 3.04
N GLN A 93 -22.72 -0.51 4.15
CA GLN A 93 -22.85 0.03 5.51
C GLN A 93 -21.55 0.62 6.04
N ARG A 94 -20.55 0.86 5.19
CA ARG A 94 -19.28 1.46 5.61
C ARG A 94 -19.48 2.87 6.17
N LYS A 95 -18.81 3.19 7.29
CA LYS A 95 -18.96 4.49 7.99
C LYS A 95 -17.63 5.22 8.18
N GLY A 96 -16.51 4.61 7.86
CA GLY A 96 -15.19 5.17 8.07
C GLY A 96 -14.18 4.10 8.47
N LEU A 97 -12.96 4.54 8.69
CA LEU A 97 -11.82 3.66 9.00
C LEU A 97 -11.60 3.55 10.51
N ASN A 98 -10.88 2.51 10.90
CA ASN A 98 -10.21 2.43 12.20
C ASN A 98 -8.70 2.64 11.98
N LEU A 99 -8.02 3.31 12.92
CA LEU A 99 -6.58 3.40 12.93
C LEU A 99 -5.97 2.13 13.51
N GLY A 100 -4.82 1.72 12.97
CA GLY A 100 -3.99 0.64 13.47
C GLY A 100 -2.56 1.10 13.71
N GLU A 101 -1.76 0.27 14.35
CA GLU A 101 -0.33 0.45 14.56
C GLU A 101 0.41 -0.72 13.96
N ALA A 102 1.56 -0.46 13.33
CA ALA A 102 2.41 -1.51 12.79
C ALA A 102 3.85 -1.04 12.59
N ALA A 103 4.73 -2.02 12.55
CA ALA A 103 6.06 -1.89 11.99
C ALA A 103 6.31 -3.06 11.04
N ALA A 104 6.85 -2.79 9.86
CA ALA A 104 7.15 -3.81 8.87
C ALA A 104 8.44 -3.47 8.13
N THR A 105 9.20 -4.49 7.75
CA THR A 105 10.47 -4.35 7.02
C THR A 105 10.51 -5.34 5.87
N ILE A 106 10.95 -4.89 4.71
CA ILE A 106 11.20 -5.72 3.52
C ILE A 106 12.59 -5.40 2.96
N ILE A 107 13.30 -6.41 2.49
CA ILE A 107 14.64 -6.26 1.92
C ILE A 107 14.56 -6.51 0.42
N PHE A 108 15.08 -5.57 -0.35
CA PHE A 108 15.21 -5.68 -1.80
C PHE A 108 16.67 -5.85 -2.21
N GLN A 109 16.93 -6.73 -3.15
CA GLN A 109 18.24 -6.94 -3.76
C GLN A 109 18.15 -6.87 -5.28
N TYR A 110 19.18 -6.32 -5.91
CA TYR A 110 19.33 -6.37 -7.35
C TYR A 110 20.12 -7.63 -7.73
N LYS A 111 19.41 -8.64 -8.20
CA LYS A 111 19.97 -9.94 -8.60
C LYS A 111 19.09 -10.57 -9.68
N THR A 112 19.60 -11.56 -10.40
CA THR A 112 18.76 -12.44 -11.21
C THR A 112 17.81 -13.21 -10.29
N PRO A 113 16.48 -13.10 -10.46
CA PRO A 113 15.55 -13.76 -9.59
C PRO A 113 15.53 -15.28 -9.81
N VAL A 114 15.39 -16.04 -8.74
CA VAL A 114 15.06 -17.47 -8.79
C VAL A 114 13.55 -17.66 -8.75
N PRO A 115 13.01 -18.85 -9.14
CA PRO A 115 11.57 -19.07 -9.28
C PRO A 115 10.70 -18.63 -8.10
N ASP A 116 11.17 -18.82 -6.87
CA ASP A 116 10.42 -18.48 -5.66
C ASP A 116 10.66 -17.07 -5.12
N ASP A 117 11.55 -16.31 -5.73
CA ASP A 117 11.74 -14.90 -5.36
C ASP A 117 10.50 -14.07 -5.72
N TRP A 118 10.17 -13.10 -4.86
CA TRP A 118 9.25 -12.03 -5.22
C TRP A 118 10.00 -10.89 -5.92
N VAL A 119 9.53 -10.53 -7.10
CA VAL A 119 10.09 -9.44 -7.92
C VAL A 119 9.14 -8.25 -7.89
N LEU A 120 9.62 -7.07 -7.49
CA LEU A 120 8.92 -5.80 -7.73
C LEU A 120 9.18 -5.38 -9.18
N VAL A 121 8.25 -5.75 -10.05
CA VAL A 121 8.37 -5.59 -11.51
C VAL A 121 8.30 -4.13 -11.93
N ASN A 122 7.34 -3.41 -11.38
CA ASN A 122 7.12 -2.01 -11.74
C ASN A 122 6.36 -1.29 -10.64
N GLY A 123 6.47 0.06 -10.62
CA GLY A 123 5.73 0.88 -9.67
C GLY A 123 5.64 2.33 -10.10
N ALA A 124 4.51 2.94 -9.83
CA ALA A 124 4.21 4.32 -10.19
C ALA A 124 3.58 5.09 -9.03
N ILE A 125 3.94 6.36 -8.95
CA ILE A 125 3.38 7.33 -8.01
C ILE A 125 2.78 8.46 -8.85
N ARG A 126 1.53 8.83 -8.56
CA ARG A 126 0.81 9.92 -9.24
C ARG A 126 0.04 10.77 -8.22
N ASN A 127 -0.20 12.01 -8.56
CA ASN A 127 -1.03 12.90 -7.75
C ASN A 127 -2.19 13.41 -8.61
N ASP A 128 -3.40 13.46 -8.05
CA ASP A 128 -4.58 14.00 -8.72
C ASP A 128 -4.82 15.49 -8.39
N ALA A 129 -4.12 16.00 -7.38
CA ALA A 129 -4.18 17.39 -6.93
C ALA A 129 -5.62 17.93 -6.71
N ASN A 130 -6.56 17.04 -6.36
CA ASN A 130 -7.98 17.39 -6.27
C ASN A 130 -8.30 18.17 -4.98
N HIS A 131 -7.99 17.58 -3.82
CA HIS A 131 -8.28 18.16 -2.50
C HIS A 131 -7.35 17.57 -1.45
N ILE A 132 -7.16 18.29 -0.32
CA ILE A 132 -6.25 17.84 0.75
C ILE A 132 -6.67 16.49 1.38
N SER A 133 -7.95 16.23 1.52
CA SER A 133 -8.48 15.00 2.15
C SER A 133 -9.46 14.21 1.27
N GLY A 134 -9.96 14.81 0.20
CA GLY A 134 -10.90 14.17 -0.72
C GLY A 134 -10.23 13.72 -2.00
N PRO A 135 -10.40 12.46 -2.42
CA PRO A 135 -9.88 11.98 -3.70
C PRO A 135 -10.65 12.57 -4.89
N SER A 136 -10.05 12.50 -6.07
CA SER A 136 -10.72 12.81 -7.33
C SER A 136 -11.96 11.94 -7.54
N ARG A 137 -13.08 12.54 -7.91
CA ARG A 137 -14.33 11.80 -8.18
C ARG A 137 -14.21 10.80 -9.33
N THR A 138 -13.30 11.03 -10.25
CA THR A 138 -13.05 10.16 -11.42
C THR A 138 -11.96 9.11 -11.16
N GLY A 139 -11.31 9.13 -9.99
CA GLY A 139 -10.18 8.27 -9.67
C GLY A 139 -8.97 8.49 -10.58
N GLU A 140 -8.80 9.69 -11.16
CA GLU A 140 -7.79 9.94 -12.20
C GLU A 140 -6.37 9.65 -11.73
N GLY A 141 -5.98 10.11 -10.53
CA GLY A 141 -4.64 9.87 -9.99
C GLY A 141 -4.35 8.39 -9.77
N SER A 142 -5.31 7.67 -9.18
CA SER A 142 -5.22 6.22 -8.96
C SER A 142 -5.19 5.46 -10.30
N PHE A 143 -6.08 5.79 -11.23
CA PHE A 143 -6.10 5.20 -12.58
C PHE A 143 -4.74 5.36 -13.29
N ARG A 144 -4.17 6.57 -13.28
CA ARG A 144 -2.85 6.84 -13.90
C ARG A 144 -1.73 6.07 -13.21
N ALA A 145 -1.77 5.93 -11.88
CA ALA A 145 -0.80 5.12 -11.14
C ALA A 145 -0.92 3.65 -11.53
N ILE A 146 -2.13 3.10 -11.55
CA ILE A 146 -2.42 1.71 -11.94
C ILE A 146 -1.93 1.44 -13.37
N LYS A 147 -2.33 2.25 -14.34
CA LYS A 147 -1.94 2.06 -15.76
C LYS A 147 -0.43 2.10 -15.95
N ALA A 148 0.25 3.04 -15.27
CA ALA A 148 1.70 3.15 -15.35
C ALA A 148 2.43 1.99 -14.64
N ALA A 149 1.86 1.43 -13.56
CA ALA A 149 2.43 0.28 -12.85
C ALA A 149 2.18 -1.03 -13.61
N LEU A 150 1.00 -1.22 -14.19
CA LEU A 150 0.68 -2.39 -15.01
C LEU A 150 1.62 -2.49 -16.22
N GLY A 151 1.85 -1.37 -16.95
CA GLY A 151 2.61 -1.45 -18.20
C GLY A 151 1.95 -2.45 -19.15
N GLU A 152 2.68 -3.51 -19.49
CA GLU A 152 2.23 -4.60 -20.36
C GLU A 152 1.62 -5.79 -19.60
N VAL A 153 1.64 -5.75 -18.26
CA VAL A 153 1.08 -6.83 -17.42
C VAL A 153 -0.43 -6.92 -17.61
N LYS A 154 -0.90 -8.08 -18.02
CA LYS A 154 -2.31 -8.33 -18.28
C LYS A 154 -3.08 -8.52 -16.96
N PRO A 155 -4.26 -7.90 -16.79
CA PRO A 155 -5.09 -8.09 -15.61
C PRO A 155 -5.35 -9.55 -15.23
N GLU A 156 -5.52 -10.41 -16.24
CA GLU A 156 -5.83 -11.84 -16.07
C GLU A 156 -4.67 -12.63 -15.42
N SER A 157 -3.43 -12.12 -15.49
CA SER A 157 -2.29 -12.77 -14.85
C SER A 157 -2.24 -12.52 -13.34
N LEU A 158 -2.96 -11.50 -12.85
CA LEU A 158 -2.97 -11.16 -11.43
C LEU A 158 -3.85 -12.13 -10.63
N ALA A 159 -3.32 -12.61 -9.51
CA ALA A 159 -4.08 -13.34 -8.50
C ALA A 159 -4.99 -12.39 -7.71
N LEU A 160 -4.52 -11.18 -7.45
CA LEU A 160 -5.09 -10.26 -6.49
C LEU A 160 -4.76 -8.80 -6.83
N VAL A 161 -5.70 -7.91 -6.56
CA VAL A 161 -5.45 -6.49 -6.35
C VAL A 161 -5.65 -6.16 -4.87
N SER A 162 -4.58 -5.96 -4.14
CA SER A 162 -4.62 -5.49 -2.74
C SER A 162 -4.74 -3.97 -2.74
N VAL A 163 -5.92 -3.47 -2.39
CA VAL A 163 -6.29 -2.06 -2.52
C VAL A 163 -6.07 -1.25 -1.24
N HIS A 164 -6.25 0.06 -1.31
CA HIS A 164 -6.26 0.91 -0.12
C HIS A 164 -7.45 0.60 0.78
N GLY A 165 -8.69 0.65 0.26
CA GLY A 165 -9.91 0.16 0.88
C GLY A 165 -10.08 0.59 2.35
N THR A 166 -10.39 1.86 2.59
CA THR A 166 -10.42 2.44 3.94
C THR A 166 -11.78 2.39 4.62
N SER A 167 -12.82 1.85 3.97
CA SER A 167 -14.19 1.92 4.48
C SER A 167 -14.75 3.34 4.57
N THR A 168 -14.09 4.32 3.94
CA THR A 168 -14.61 5.68 3.81
C THR A 168 -15.41 5.81 2.53
N ALA A 169 -16.48 6.61 2.56
CA ALA A 169 -17.40 6.74 1.44
C ALA A 169 -16.69 7.16 0.14
N TYR A 170 -15.81 8.16 0.23
CA TYR A 170 -15.17 8.75 -0.94
C TYR A 170 -13.99 7.95 -1.47
N ASN A 171 -13.15 7.38 -0.60
CA ASN A 171 -11.99 6.60 -1.06
C ASN A 171 -12.42 5.32 -1.77
N ASP A 172 -13.31 4.54 -1.15
CA ASP A 172 -13.72 3.25 -1.71
C ASP A 172 -14.49 3.45 -3.05
N GLU A 173 -15.29 4.52 -3.13
CA GLU A 173 -15.94 4.92 -4.38
C GLU A 173 -14.91 5.26 -5.46
N MET A 174 -13.92 6.10 -5.14
CA MET A 174 -12.85 6.49 -6.05
C MET A 174 -12.04 5.29 -6.55
N GLU A 175 -11.66 4.39 -5.63
CA GLU A 175 -10.89 3.19 -6.00
C GLU A 175 -11.69 2.28 -6.91
N SER A 176 -13.00 2.10 -6.66
CA SER A 176 -13.88 1.29 -7.52
C SER A 176 -13.92 1.81 -8.95
N ILE A 177 -14.06 3.12 -9.12
CA ILE A 177 -14.03 3.78 -10.42
C ILE A 177 -12.66 3.62 -11.10
N ALA A 178 -11.56 3.84 -10.36
CA ALA A 178 -10.21 3.72 -10.91
C ALA A 178 -9.89 2.30 -11.38
N LEU A 179 -10.28 1.28 -10.60
CA LEU A 179 -10.12 -0.13 -10.95
C LEU A 179 -10.93 -0.52 -12.17
N ASN A 180 -12.18 -0.10 -12.25
CA ASN A 180 -13.04 -0.34 -13.40
C ASN A 180 -12.45 0.29 -14.67
N ARG A 181 -12.02 1.55 -14.61
CA ARG A 181 -11.35 2.25 -15.72
C ARG A 181 -10.05 1.57 -16.17
N ALA A 182 -9.35 0.91 -15.24
CA ALA A 182 -8.12 0.19 -15.53
C ALA A 182 -8.34 -1.24 -16.06
N GLY A 183 -9.59 -1.73 -16.11
CA GLY A 183 -9.93 -3.08 -16.53
C GLY A 183 -9.68 -4.15 -15.47
N LEU A 184 -9.61 -3.75 -14.18
CA LEU A 184 -9.31 -4.64 -13.06
C LEU A 184 -10.53 -5.12 -12.26
N GLN A 185 -11.75 -4.76 -12.68
CA GLN A 185 -12.99 -5.07 -11.96
C GLN A 185 -13.26 -6.58 -11.78
N ASN A 186 -12.70 -7.43 -12.64
CA ASN A 186 -12.86 -8.88 -12.62
C ASN A 186 -11.67 -9.63 -11.98
N VAL A 187 -10.65 -8.90 -11.53
CA VAL A 187 -9.55 -9.48 -10.75
C VAL A 187 -9.99 -9.50 -9.29
N PRO A 188 -9.72 -10.59 -8.52
CA PRO A 188 -10.01 -10.61 -7.10
C PRO A 188 -9.42 -9.38 -6.38
N VAL A 189 -10.26 -8.69 -5.60
CA VAL A 189 -9.87 -7.49 -4.85
C VAL A 189 -10.00 -7.75 -3.36
N ASN A 190 -9.00 -7.34 -2.57
CA ASN A 190 -9.14 -7.31 -1.12
C ASN A 190 -8.61 -6.03 -0.50
N SER A 191 -9.16 -5.68 0.68
CA SER A 191 -8.57 -4.75 1.62
C SER A 191 -8.30 -5.45 2.95
N LEU A 192 -7.09 -5.28 3.46
CA LEU A 192 -6.66 -5.88 4.73
C LEU A 192 -7.02 -5.02 5.94
N LYS A 193 -7.54 -3.80 5.73
CA LYS A 193 -7.84 -2.86 6.83
C LYS A 193 -8.98 -3.31 7.76
N GLY A 194 -9.82 -4.23 7.31
CA GLY A 194 -10.82 -4.88 8.18
C GLY A 194 -10.21 -5.80 9.25
N TYR A 195 -8.93 -6.18 9.13
CA TYR A 195 -8.23 -7.05 10.08
C TYR A 195 -7.50 -6.27 11.18
N PHE A 196 -6.79 -5.20 10.82
CA PHE A 196 -5.89 -4.49 11.74
C PHE A 196 -6.00 -2.95 11.67
N GLY A 197 -6.97 -2.44 10.95
CA GLY A 197 -7.14 -1.00 10.75
C GLY A 197 -6.16 -0.42 9.73
N HIS A 198 -6.15 0.90 9.64
CA HIS A 198 -5.24 1.63 8.77
C HIS A 198 -3.94 1.97 9.51
N THR A 199 -2.85 1.33 9.13
CA THR A 199 -1.53 1.48 9.75
C THR A 199 -0.67 2.57 9.09
N MET A 200 -1.33 3.53 8.43
CA MET A 200 -0.75 4.75 7.86
C MET A 200 0.47 4.49 6.96
N GLY A 201 1.65 5.06 7.26
CA GLY A 201 2.86 4.88 6.45
C GLY A 201 3.39 3.45 6.44
N ALA A 202 3.15 2.66 7.48
CA ALA A 202 3.52 1.24 7.53
C ALA A 202 2.64 0.36 6.61
N ALA A 203 1.42 0.81 6.26
CA ALA A 203 0.43 0.02 5.53
C ALA A 203 0.98 -0.55 4.22
N GLY A 204 1.72 0.25 3.45
CA GLY A 204 2.27 -0.18 2.17
C GLY A 204 3.22 -1.36 2.26
N ILE A 205 4.01 -1.46 3.33
CA ILE A 205 4.96 -2.56 3.53
C ILE A 205 4.24 -3.78 4.12
N LEU A 206 3.49 -3.58 5.21
CA LEU A 206 2.75 -4.66 5.88
C LEU A 206 1.80 -5.38 4.92
N GLU A 207 0.96 -4.63 4.20
CA GLU A 207 -0.03 -5.18 3.28
C GLU A 207 0.63 -5.85 2.07
N THR A 208 1.81 -5.37 1.61
CA THR A 208 2.61 -6.06 0.58
C THR A 208 3.08 -7.42 1.06
N ILE A 209 3.68 -7.50 2.26
CA ILE A 209 4.19 -8.76 2.84
C ILE A 209 3.04 -9.76 3.02
N LEU A 210 1.89 -9.32 3.55
CA LEU A 210 0.72 -10.19 3.73
C LEU A 210 0.12 -10.64 2.40
N SER A 211 0.17 -9.81 1.36
CA SER A 211 -0.26 -10.21 0.02
C SER A 211 0.69 -11.26 -0.59
N MET A 212 2.00 -11.10 -0.41
CA MET A 212 3.00 -12.11 -0.81
C MET A 212 2.71 -13.46 -0.13
N ALA A 213 2.58 -13.45 1.20
CA ALA A 213 2.30 -14.66 1.98
C ALA A 213 0.97 -15.32 1.56
N SER A 214 -0.07 -14.52 1.33
CA SER A 214 -1.39 -14.99 0.89
C SER A 214 -1.32 -15.71 -0.46
N VAL A 215 -0.56 -15.16 -1.41
CA VAL A 215 -0.36 -15.78 -2.72
C VAL A 215 0.54 -17.02 -2.62
N ASP A 216 1.57 -17.00 -1.79
CA ASP A 216 2.46 -18.16 -1.56
C ASP A 216 1.70 -19.34 -0.94
N ASP A 217 0.74 -19.08 -0.04
CA ASP A 217 -0.17 -20.08 0.52
C ASP A 217 -1.25 -20.55 -0.48
N GLY A 218 -1.30 -19.99 -1.68
CA GLY A 218 -2.34 -20.26 -2.66
C GLY A 218 -3.75 -19.91 -2.15
N THR A 219 -3.86 -18.99 -1.17
CA THR A 219 -5.13 -18.63 -0.53
C THR A 219 -5.22 -17.13 -0.35
N LEU A 220 -6.02 -16.46 -1.18
CA LEU A 220 -6.26 -15.03 -1.08
C LEU A 220 -7.12 -14.71 0.14
N LEU A 221 -6.67 -13.78 0.97
CA LEU A 221 -7.46 -13.32 2.11
C LEU A 221 -8.69 -12.55 1.64
N GLY A 222 -9.83 -12.81 2.27
CA GLY A 222 -11.06 -12.07 2.02
C GLY A 222 -11.01 -10.64 2.56
N THR A 223 -11.98 -9.80 2.18
CA THR A 223 -12.17 -8.47 2.75
C THR A 223 -13.06 -8.56 3.97
N ARG A 224 -12.45 -8.57 5.16
CA ARG A 224 -13.20 -8.64 6.41
C ARG A 224 -14.14 -7.45 6.55
N GLY A 225 -15.40 -7.73 6.91
CA GLY A 225 -16.46 -6.74 7.08
C GLY A 225 -17.26 -6.45 5.81
N TYR A 226 -16.85 -6.94 4.64
CA TYR A 226 -17.64 -6.83 3.42
C TYR A 226 -18.81 -7.82 3.44
N SER A 227 -20.00 -7.37 3.07
CA SER A 227 -21.19 -8.21 2.92
C SER A 227 -22.04 -7.83 1.70
N GLN A 228 -22.13 -6.56 1.38
CA GLN A 228 -22.92 -6.04 0.28
C GLN A 228 -22.18 -4.90 -0.42
N CYS A 229 -22.20 -4.92 -1.76
CA CYS A 229 -21.58 -3.86 -2.56
C CYS A 229 -22.18 -2.48 -2.23
N GLY A 230 -21.30 -1.53 -1.87
CA GLY A 230 -21.64 -0.17 -1.52
C GLY A 230 -20.99 0.89 -2.41
N VAL A 231 -20.46 0.49 -3.57
CA VAL A 231 -19.79 1.38 -4.54
C VAL A 231 -20.48 1.31 -5.91
N SER A 232 -20.32 2.37 -6.71
CA SER A 232 -21.02 2.48 -8.00
C SER A 232 -20.46 1.56 -9.08
N CYS A 233 -19.16 1.22 -9.01
CA CYS A 233 -18.51 0.29 -9.92
C CYS A 233 -18.24 -1.03 -9.17
N PRO A 234 -19.08 -2.07 -9.30
CA PRO A 234 -18.87 -3.35 -8.61
C PRO A 234 -17.50 -3.96 -8.93
N LEU A 235 -16.89 -4.55 -7.92
CA LEU A 235 -15.60 -5.22 -7.97
C LEU A 235 -15.74 -6.68 -7.52
N ASP A 236 -14.80 -7.52 -7.91
CA ASP A 236 -14.74 -8.92 -7.46
C ASP A 236 -14.19 -9.04 -6.03
N ILE A 237 -15.01 -8.69 -5.04
CA ILE A 237 -14.68 -8.72 -3.60
C ILE A 237 -15.40 -9.91 -2.94
N SER A 238 -14.69 -10.63 -2.08
CA SER A 238 -15.25 -11.70 -1.23
C SER A 238 -14.94 -11.41 0.24
N PRO A 239 -15.87 -11.66 1.18
CA PRO A 239 -15.57 -11.70 2.60
C PRO A 239 -14.75 -12.93 2.99
N GLU A 240 -14.89 -14.03 2.22
CA GLU A 240 -14.25 -15.31 2.49
C GLU A 240 -12.95 -15.47 1.70
N PRO A 241 -11.98 -16.23 2.23
CA PRO A 241 -10.77 -16.58 1.50
C PRO A 241 -11.07 -17.35 0.20
N ARG A 242 -10.24 -17.15 -0.83
CA ARG A 242 -10.35 -17.83 -2.13
C ARG A 242 -9.05 -18.53 -2.52
N LYS A 243 -9.13 -19.66 -3.20
CA LYS A 243 -7.95 -20.33 -3.74
C LYS A 243 -7.44 -19.65 -5.00
N THR A 244 -6.13 -19.68 -5.19
CA THR A 244 -5.46 -19.20 -6.40
C THR A 244 -4.25 -20.07 -6.74
N THR A 245 -3.94 -20.16 -8.02
CA THR A 245 -2.68 -20.70 -8.54
C THR A 245 -1.83 -19.65 -9.22
N LYS A 246 -2.37 -18.42 -9.36
CA LYS A 246 -1.65 -17.32 -9.97
C LYS A 246 -0.61 -16.76 -9.00
N ARG A 247 0.50 -16.26 -9.53
CA ARG A 247 1.70 -15.90 -8.76
C ARG A 247 2.12 -14.44 -8.96
N ALA A 248 1.16 -13.55 -9.21
CA ALA A 248 1.37 -12.11 -9.34
C ALA A 248 0.26 -11.34 -8.65
N PHE A 249 0.55 -10.15 -8.14
CA PHE A 249 -0.49 -9.25 -7.58
C PHE A 249 -0.14 -7.77 -7.78
N ALA A 250 -1.16 -6.93 -7.73
CA ALA A 250 -1.02 -5.49 -7.68
C ALA A 250 -1.26 -4.98 -6.25
N LYS A 251 -0.39 -4.09 -5.76
CA LYS A 251 -0.58 -3.34 -4.52
C LYS A 251 -0.92 -1.89 -4.83
N LEU A 252 -2.03 -1.40 -4.32
CA LEU A 252 -2.51 -0.04 -4.52
C LEU A 252 -2.66 0.68 -3.18
N LEU A 253 -2.33 1.96 -3.15
CA LEU A 253 -2.59 2.84 -2.02
C LEU A 253 -2.94 4.25 -2.50
N SER A 254 -3.83 4.88 -1.76
CA SER A 254 -4.17 6.29 -1.89
C SER A 254 -3.93 7.01 -0.56
N GLY A 255 -3.69 8.31 -0.61
CA GLY A 255 -3.39 9.08 0.60
C GLY A 255 -3.91 10.51 0.50
N PHE A 256 -4.01 11.16 1.63
CA PHE A 256 -4.32 12.59 1.72
C PHE A 256 -3.34 13.40 0.88
N GLY A 257 -3.81 14.53 0.32
CA GLY A 257 -3.07 15.32 -0.64
C GLY A 257 -3.23 14.85 -2.09
N GLY A 258 -4.12 13.88 -2.35
CA GLY A 258 -4.39 13.34 -3.69
C GLY A 258 -3.28 12.44 -4.22
N CYS A 259 -2.43 11.90 -3.34
CA CYS A 259 -1.36 11.02 -3.74
C CYS A 259 -1.82 9.57 -3.90
N ASN A 260 -1.33 8.90 -4.95
CA ASN A 260 -1.69 7.54 -5.31
C ASN A 260 -0.44 6.77 -5.72
N ALA A 261 -0.31 5.53 -5.27
CA ALA A 261 0.77 4.63 -5.65
C ALA A 261 0.22 3.26 -6.05
N ALA A 262 0.85 2.67 -7.06
CA ALA A 262 0.58 1.33 -7.53
C ALA A 262 1.91 0.60 -7.78
N ALA A 263 1.97 -0.68 -7.45
CA ALA A 263 3.13 -1.52 -7.71
C ALA A 263 2.68 -2.94 -8.09
N ILE A 264 3.45 -3.59 -8.96
CA ILE A 264 3.22 -4.96 -9.43
C ILE A 264 4.33 -5.86 -8.90
N PHE A 265 3.91 -6.95 -8.29
CA PHE A 265 4.79 -7.99 -7.78
C PHE A 265 4.50 -9.30 -8.48
N MET A 266 5.56 -10.02 -8.86
CA MET A 266 5.49 -11.34 -9.52
C MET A 266 6.52 -12.28 -8.94
N LYS A 267 6.24 -13.58 -9.01
CA LYS A 267 7.26 -14.61 -8.75
C LYS A 267 8.28 -14.67 -9.88
N GLY A 268 9.51 -15.07 -9.53
CA GLY A 268 10.63 -15.09 -10.45
C GLY A 268 10.45 -16.02 -11.65
N ASP A 269 9.73 -17.11 -11.51
CA ASP A 269 9.39 -18.02 -12.62
C ASP A 269 8.54 -17.35 -13.72
N ILE A 270 7.58 -16.51 -13.32
CA ILE A 270 6.74 -15.77 -14.28
C ILE A 270 7.51 -14.61 -14.88
N PHE A 271 8.32 -13.94 -14.08
CA PHE A 271 9.11 -12.80 -14.53
C PHE A 271 10.15 -13.20 -15.60
N ASN A 272 10.81 -14.35 -15.42
CA ASN A 272 11.82 -14.86 -16.36
C ASN A 272 11.22 -15.53 -17.60
N GLY A 273 9.95 -16.00 -17.56
CA GLY A 273 9.27 -16.67 -18.67
C GLY A 273 8.63 -15.72 -19.69
N GLY A 274 8.76 -14.41 -19.52
CA GLY A 274 8.23 -13.40 -20.44
C GLY A 274 9.14 -13.09 -21.64
N ASP A 275 10.34 -13.68 -21.70
CA ASP A 275 11.34 -13.48 -22.76
C ASP A 275 11.44 -14.67 -23.74
N GLU A 276 10.45 -15.61 -23.78
CA GLU A 276 10.36 -16.69 -24.75
C GLU A 276 9.29 -16.43 -25.84
#